data_4e7f523801500fc7e40f78b8df0f46ac
#
_entry.id   4e7f523801500fc7e40f78b8df0f46ac
#
_cell.length_a   1.000
_cell.length_b   1.000
_cell.length_c   1.000
_cell.angle_alpha   90.00
_cell.angle_beta   90.00
_cell.angle_gamma   90.00
#
_symmetry.space_group_name_H-M   'P 1'
#
loop_
_entity.id
_entity.type
_entity.pdbx_description
1 polymer ?
#
loop_
_entity_poly.entity_id
_entity_poly.type
_entity_poly.pdbx_seq_one_letter_code
_entity_poly.pdbx_strand_id
1 'polypeptide(L)'
;MSAPSQPMMVFEHLRCQHGTRMLFDIPRLALSAGNAIVITGANGVGKTTLLRMLAGLAPANGATVDLGRGPQPLSPYPAELRARLTYVHQHPYLFRTSVRANLGYGLTTGAHRVPRAELAGRIDEAIRWAGLQHVVDVPPERLSGGETQRLALARARALRTDVLLLDEPTSNLDGTAREQVIALVGELAAEGRALLMVCHDRELINLPGVARWKLESVDGQGRLEIRGHHAA
;
A
#
# COMPACT_ATOMS: atom_id res chain seq x y z
N MET A 1 0.62 -28.34 1.78
CA MET A 1 1.39 -27.34 1.00
C MET A 1 0.48 -26.86 -0.12
N SER A 2 -0.14 -25.69 0.03
CA SER A 2 -0.95 -25.11 -1.05
C SER A 2 -0.02 -24.72 -2.21
N ALA A 3 -0.45 -25.03 -3.44
CA ALA A 3 0.28 -24.61 -4.65
C ALA A 3 0.52 -23.10 -4.64
N PRO A 4 1.67 -22.61 -5.09
CA PRO A 4 1.90 -21.17 -5.16
C PRO A 4 0.81 -20.55 -6.02
N SER A 5 0.04 -19.62 -5.44
CA SER A 5 -0.98 -18.87 -6.18
C SER A 5 -0.31 -18.13 -7.34
N GLN A 6 -0.88 -18.22 -8.53
CA GLN A 6 -0.35 -17.46 -9.66
C GLN A 6 -0.29 -15.97 -9.31
N PRO A 7 0.83 -15.29 -9.66
CA PRO A 7 0.94 -13.85 -9.37
C PRO A 7 -0.14 -13.08 -10.15
N MET A 8 -0.79 -12.15 -9.45
CA MET A 8 -1.81 -11.29 -10.05
C MET A 8 -1.23 -10.06 -10.74
N MET A 9 -0.02 -9.67 -10.35
CA MET A 9 0.76 -8.60 -10.95
C MET A 9 2.24 -8.96 -10.92
N VAL A 10 2.92 -8.78 -12.05
CA VAL A 10 4.37 -8.98 -12.16
C VAL A 10 4.98 -7.71 -12.71
N PHE A 11 5.87 -7.10 -11.96
CA PHE A 11 6.66 -5.95 -12.39
C PHE A 11 8.06 -6.42 -12.75
N GLU A 12 8.61 -5.90 -13.86
CA GLU A 12 9.95 -6.25 -14.31
C GLU A 12 10.76 -5.00 -14.65
N HIS A 13 12.08 -5.14 -14.55
CA HIS A 13 13.05 -4.07 -14.86
C HIS A 13 12.85 -2.78 -14.04
N LEU A 14 12.50 -2.92 -12.76
CA LEU A 14 12.32 -1.78 -11.87
C LEU A 14 13.68 -1.18 -11.51
N ARG A 15 14.06 -0.08 -12.16
CA ARG A 15 15.32 0.63 -11.95
C ARG A 15 15.08 2.04 -11.47
N CYS A 16 15.81 2.45 -10.44
CA CYS A 16 15.79 3.82 -9.96
C CYS A 16 17.20 4.33 -9.72
N GLN A 17 17.49 5.50 -10.30
CA GLN A 17 18.76 6.19 -10.15
C GLN A 17 18.52 7.61 -9.63
N HIS A 18 19.34 8.06 -8.71
CA HIS A 18 19.33 9.44 -8.21
C HIS A 18 20.72 10.07 -8.43
N GLY A 19 20.82 10.97 -9.39
CA GLY A 19 22.11 11.46 -9.90
C GLY A 19 22.91 10.31 -10.52
N THR A 20 24.14 10.10 -10.07
CA THR A 20 24.99 8.98 -10.49
C THR A 20 24.79 7.71 -9.67
N ARG A 21 24.03 7.78 -8.56
CA ARG A 21 23.82 6.64 -7.65
C ARG A 21 22.63 5.81 -8.07
N MET A 22 22.84 4.52 -8.33
CA MET A 22 21.76 3.54 -8.46
C MET A 22 21.14 3.29 -7.08
N LEU A 23 19.84 3.55 -6.92
CA LEU A 23 19.11 3.23 -5.69
C LEU A 23 18.72 1.76 -5.68
N PHE A 24 18.16 1.25 -6.78
CA PHE A 24 17.87 -0.18 -6.94
C PHE A 24 17.78 -0.59 -8.41
N ASP A 25 18.08 -1.85 -8.64
CA ASP A 25 17.80 -2.59 -9.87
C ASP A 25 17.13 -3.92 -9.46
N ILE A 26 15.82 -4.00 -9.67
CA ILE A 26 14.99 -5.15 -9.31
C ILE A 26 14.52 -5.79 -10.61
N PRO A 27 15.10 -6.94 -11.00
CA PRO A 27 14.74 -7.59 -12.26
C PRO A 27 13.27 -7.98 -12.32
N ARG A 28 12.72 -8.48 -11.19
CA ARG A 28 11.35 -8.96 -11.12
C ARG A 28 10.77 -8.83 -9.71
N LEU A 29 9.52 -8.37 -9.61
CA LEU A 29 8.74 -8.28 -8.39
C LEU A 29 7.33 -8.80 -8.70
N ALA A 30 6.89 -9.86 -8.02
CA ALA A 30 5.59 -10.48 -8.23
C ALA A 30 4.71 -10.32 -6.99
N LEU A 31 3.47 -9.91 -7.19
CA LEU A 31 2.45 -9.78 -6.14
C LEU A 31 1.34 -10.80 -6.39
N SER A 32 0.98 -11.57 -5.37
CA SER A 32 -0.06 -12.58 -5.41
C SER A 32 -1.14 -12.30 -4.39
N ALA A 33 -2.37 -12.70 -4.66
CA ALA A 33 -3.47 -12.62 -3.70
C ALA A 33 -3.11 -13.34 -2.39
N GLY A 34 -3.49 -12.77 -1.27
CA GLY A 34 -3.21 -13.31 0.06
C GLY A 34 -1.77 -13.13 0.56
N ASN A 35 -0.88 -12.51 -0.24
CA ASN A 35 0.48 -12.25 0.20
C ASN A 35 0.57 -10.88 0.87
N ALA A 36 0.88 -10.88 2.16
CA ALA A 36 1.32 -9.70 2.88
C ALA A 36 2.85 -9.68 2.95
N ILE A 37 3.46 -8.61 2.48
CA ILE A 37 4.92 -8.47 2.35
C ILE A 37 5.34 -7.18 3.02
N VAL A 38 6.41 -7.24 3.82
CA VAL A 38 7.05 -6.05 4.36
C VAL A 38 8.45 -5.89 3.75
N ILE A 39 8.72 -4.69 3.22
CA ILE A 39 10.05 -4.32 2.74
C ILE A 39 10.78 -3.61 3.87
N THR A 40 11.92 -4.17 4.27
CA THR A 40 12.85 -3.60 5.24
C THR A 40 14.13 -3.13 4.55
N GLY A 41 14.97 -2.39 5.25
CA GLY A 41 16.26 -1.92 4.74
C GLY A 41 16.65 -0.55 5.30
N ALA A 42 17.89 -0.14 5.08
CA ALA A 42 18.41 1.14 5.58
C ALA A 42 17.60 2.35 5.09
N ASN A 43 17.67 3.46 5.83
CA ASN A 43 17.09 4.71 5.36
C ASN A 43 17.81 5.21 4.10
N GLY A 44 17.02 5.75 3.16
CA GLY A 44 17.54 6.23 1.87
C GLY A 44 17.92 5.15 0.85
N VAL A 45 17.64 3.85 1.11
CA VAL A 45 17.89 2.76 0.15
C VAL A 45 16.89 2.71 -1.01
N GLY A 46 15.80 3.46 -0.94
CA GLY A 46 14.81 3.56 -2.01
C GLY A 46 13.47 2.86 -1.76
N LYS A 47 13.16 2.42 -0.53
CA LYS A 47 11.90 1.70 -0.20
C LYS A 47 10.64 2.49 -0.61
N THR A 48 10.48 3.72 -0.13
CA THR A 48 9.38 4.63 -0.50
C THR A 48 9.37 4.92 -2.00
N THR A 49 10.56 5.08 -2.62
CA THR A 49 10.67 5.30 -4.06
C THR A 49 10.17 4.10 -4.85
N LEU A 50 10.46 2.88 -4.39
CA LEU A 50 9.91 1.66 -4.99
C LEU A 50 8.38 1.63 -4.92
N LEU A 51 7.78 1.86 -3.73
CA LEU A 51 6.32 1.92 -3.62
C LEU A 51 5.71 3.00 -4.53
N ARG A 52 6.32 4.19 -4.58
CA ARG A 52 5.86 5.29 -5.44
C ARG A 52 5.98 4.96 -6.93
N MET A 53 7.02 4.24 -7.33
CA MET A 53 7.18 3.76 -8.72
C MET A 53 6.07 2.77 -9.08
N LEU A 54 5.79 1.79 -8.21
CA LEU A 54 4.69 0.83 -8.41
C LEU A 54 3.32 1.51 -8.46
N ALA A 55 3.15 2.63 -7.75
CA ALA A 55 1.93 3.44 -7.73
C ALA A 55 1.81 4.45 -8.88
N GLY A 56 2.82 4.55 -9.76
CA GLY A 56 2.85 5.55 -10.84
C GLY A 56 3.09 6.98 -10.38
N LEU A 57 3.68 7.15 -9.18
CA LEU A 57 4.01 8.44 -8.56
C LEU A 57 5.50 8.79 -8.66
N ALA A 58 6.30 7.92 -9.27
CA ALA A 58 7.70 8.15 -9.60
C ALA A 58 7.99 7.57 -10.99
N PRO A 59 8.98 8.12 -11.72
CA PRO A 59 9.35 7.63 -13.04
C PRO A 59 9.71 6.14 -13.03
N ALA A 60 9.25 5.40 -14.04
CA ALA A 60 9.46 3.95 -14.19
C ALA A 60 9.95 3.61 -15.62
N ASN A 61 10.95 4.35 -16.10
CA ASN A 61 11.46 4.23 -17.46
C ASN A 61 12.02 2.81 -17.72
N GLY A 62 11.54 2.16 -18.78
CA GLY A 62 11.95 0.81 -19.16
C GLY A 62 11.33 -0.31 -18.30
N ALA A 63 10.61 0.02 -17.23
CA ALA A 63 9.88 -0.98 -16.45
C ALA A 63 8.61 -1.43 -17.15
N THR A 64 8.23 -2.68 -16.91
CA THR A 64 6.98 -3.27 -17.43
C THR A 64 6.12 -3.81 -16.28
N VAL A 65 4.84 -3.99 -16.55
CA VAL A 65 3.90 -4.70 -15.68
C VAL A 65 3.09 -5.69 -16.49
N ASP A 66 2.96 -6.91 -15.98
CA ASP A 66 2.02 -7.92 -16.48
C ASP A 66 0.87 -8.08 -15.49
N LEU A 67 -0.35 -7.89 -15.98
CA LEU A 67 -1.61 -8.03 -15.25
C LEU A 67 -2.36 -9.33 -15.63
N GLY A 68 -1.63 -10.34 -16.16
CA GLY A 68 -2.16 -11.61 -16.61
C GLY A 68 -2.48 -11.64 -18.11
N ARG A 69 -2.04 -10.65 -18.90
CA ARG A 69 -2.26 -10.54 -20.35
C ARG A 69 -0.98 -10.30 -21.14
N GLY A 70 0.16 -10.48 -20.51
CA GLY A 70 1.48 -10.17 -21.03
C GLY A 70 2.00 -8.81 -20.56
N PRO A 71 3.33 -8.61 -20.64
CA PRO A 71 3.99 -7.41 -20.17
C PRO A 71 3.61 -6.18 -21.02
N GLN A 72 3.33 -5.07 -20.35
CA GLN A 72 3.10 -3.75 -20.94
C GLN A 72 3.98 -2.71 -20.25
N PRO A 73 4.33 -1.58 -20.90
CA PRO A 73 5.10 -0.52 -20.27
C PRO A 73 4.43 0.00 -19.00
N LEU A 74 5.22 0.24 -17.96
CA LEU A 74 4.75 0.90 -16.74
C LEU A 74 4.65 2.43 -16.90
N SER A 75 5.26 2.99 -17.94
CA SER A 75 5.15 4.41 -18.29
C SER A 75 4.77 4.54 -19.78
N PRO A 76 3.63 5.20 -20.15
CA PRO A 76 2.67 5.86 -19.25
C PRO A 76 1.95 4.87 -18.32
N TYR A 77 1.55 5.35 -17.12
CA TYR A 77 0.98 4.47 -16.08
C TYR A 77 -0.38 3.88 -16.52
N PRO A 78 -0.51 2.53 -16.57
CA PRO A 78 -1.70 1.88 -17.11
C PRO A 78 -2.97 2.19 -16.30
N ALA A 79 -4.08 2.50 -16.97
CA ALA A 79 -5.37 2.78 -16.33
C ALA A 79 -5.90 1.56 -15.56
N GLU A 80 -5.72 0.34 -16.11
CA GLU A 80 -6.09 -0.91 -15.45
C GLU A 80 -5.33 -1.11 -14.12
N LEU A 81 -4.01 -0.84 -14.12
CA LEU A 81 -3.21 -0.91 -12.90
C LEU A 81 -3.68 0.11 -11.85
N ARG A 82 -4.03 1.34 -12.28
CA ARG A 82 -4.60 2.37 -11.40
C ARG A 82 -5.90 1.92 -10.73
N ALA A 83 -6.71 1.12 -11.41
CA ALA A 83 -7.95 0.57 -10.87
C ALA A 83 -7.73 -0.59 -9.90
N ARG A 84 -6.57 -1.24 -9.92
CA ARG A 84 -6.27 -2.44 -9.13
C ARG A 84 -5.32 -2.21 -7.96
N LEU A 85 -4.73 -1.01 -7.85
CA LEU A 85 -3.71 -0.71 -6.86
C LEU A 85 -4.03 0.58 -6.12
N THR A 86 -3.93 0.57 -4.79
CA THR A 86 -4.04 1.76 -3.94
C THR A 86 -2.77 1.96 -3.13
N TYR A 87 -2.29 3.21 -3.09
CA TYR A 87 -1.14 3.62 -2.31
C TYR A 87 -1.58 4.51 -1.13
N VAL A 88 -1.16 4.13 0.08
CA VAL A 88 -1.33 4.92 1.30
C VAL A 88 0.02 5.53 1.67
N HIS A 89 0.08 6.84 1.61
CA HIS A 89 1.27 7.63 1.88
C HIS A 89 1.57 7.69 3.37
N GLN A 90 2.84 7.83 3.75
CA GLN A 90 3.29 8.05 5.13
C GLN A 90 2.60 9.24 5.80
N HIS A 91 2.42 10.35 5.06
CA HIS A 91 1.64 11.53 5.47
C HIS A 91 0.43 11.65 4.54
N PRO A 92 -0.73 11.04 4.90
CA PRO A 92 -1.86 11.00 4.00
C PRO A 92 -2.42 12.40 3.71
N TYR A 93 -2.65 12.69 2.44
CA TYR A 93 -3.40 13.87 2.06
C TYR A 93 -4.90 13.62 2.26
N LEU A 94 -5.55 14.52 2.99
CA LEU A 94 -6.99 14.53 3.19
C LEU A 94 -7.59 15.79 2.57
N PHE A 95 -8.76 15.65 1.96
CA PHE A 95 -9.49 16.78 1.41
C PHE A 95 -10.10 17.61 2.55
N ARG A 96 -10.11 18.93 2.44
CA ARG A 96 -10.69 19.87 3.42
C ARG A 96 -12.22 19.77 3.46
N THR A 97 -12.72 18.64 3.92
CA THR A 97 -14.14 18.29 4.02
C THR A 97 -14.30 17.29 5.18
N SER A 98 -15.50 16.81 5.48
CA SER A 98 -15.70 15.87 6.58
C SER A 98 -15.01 14.51 6.35
N VAL A 99 -14.83 13.73 7.41
CA VAL A 99 -14.37 12.33 7.34
C VAL A 99 -15.25 11.52 6.38
N ARG A 100 -16.58 11.66 6.49
CA ARG A 100 -17.55 11.00 5.63
C ARG A 100 -17.34 11.33 4.15
N ALA A 101 -17.13 12.59 3.82
CA ALA A 101 -16.92 13.04 2.44
C ALA A 101 -15.54 12.56 1.91
N ASN A 102 -14.52 12.51 2.74
CA ASN A 102 -13.22 11.95 2.38
C ASN A 102 -13.32 10.47 1.98
N LEU A 103 -14.10 9.68 2.70
CA LEU A 103 -14.37 8.27 2.36
C LEU A 103 -15.15 8.13 1.06
N GLY A 104 -16.15 9.00 0.85
CA GLY A 104 -16.99 8.97 -0.34
C GLY A 104 -16.28 9.36 -1.64
N TYR A 105 -15.21 10.16 -1.56
CA TYR A 105 -14.58 10.73 -2.77
C TYR A 105 -14.17 9.65 -3.78
N GLY A 106 -13.39 8.66 -3.37
CA GLY A 106 -12.94 7.59 -4.27
C GLY A 106 -14.05 6.63 -4.72
N LEU A 107 -15.16 6.59 -3.98
CA LEU A 107 -16.34 5.76 -4.28
C LEU A 107 -17.35 6.44 -5.22
N THR A 108 -17.21 7.75 -5.43
CA THR A 108 -18.10 8.53 -6.31
C THR A 108 -17.47 8.87 -7.65
N THR A 109 -16.14 8.72 -7.78
CA THR A 109 -15.36 9.14 -8.94
C THR A 109 -14.45 8.02 -9.45
N GLY A 110 -14.11 8.05 -10.72
CA GLY A 110 -13.10 7.15 -11.31
C GLY A 110 -13.52 5.69 -11.40
N ALA A 111 -12.52 4.81 -11.40
CA ALA A 111 -12.65 3.37 -11.63
C ALA A 111 -13.38 2.61 -10.50
N HIS A 112 -13.45 3.20 -9.30
CA HIS A 112 -14.04 2.58 -8.10
C HIS A 112 -15.43 3.10 -7.76
N ARG A 113 -16.05 3.82 -8.72
CA ARG A 113 -17.40 4.35 -8.52
C ARG A 113 -18.38 3.24 -8.21
N VAL A 114 -19.09 3.38 -7.10
CA VAL A 114 -20.14 2.44 -6.68
C VAL A 114 -21.54 3.01 -6.98
N PRO A 115 -22.56 2.13 -7.12
CA PRO A 115 -23.95 2.57 -7.23
C PRO A 115 -24.37 3.43 -6.04
N ARG A 116 -25.20 4.45 -6.29
CA ARG A 116 -25.67 5.38 -5.23
C ARG A 116 -26.33 4.66 -4.05
N ALA A 117 -27.03 3.54 -4.31
CA ALA A 117 -27.69 2.75 -3.29
C ALA A 117 -26.69 2.07 -2.33
N GLU A 118 -25.45 1.78 -2.76
CA GLU A 118 -24.43 1.11 -1.96
C GLU A 118 -23.50 2.10 -1.24
N LEU A 119 -23.45 3.35 -1.72
CA LEU A 119 -22.46 4.34 -1.29
C LEU A 119 -22.50 4.59 0.23
N ALA A 120 -23.67 4.84 0.77
CA ALA A 120 -23.84 5.11 2.20
C ALA A 120 -23.39 3.91 3.05
N GLY A 121 -23.81 2.71 2.68
CA GLY A 121 -23.44 1.47 3.38
C GLY A 121 -21.92 1.24 3.39
N ARG A 122 -21.25 1.46 2.27
CA ARG A 122 -19.78 1.35 2.17
C ARG A 122 -19.05 2.38 3.03
N ILE A 123 -19.51 3.61 3.03
CA ILE A 123 -18.94 4.67 3.87
C ILE A 123 -19.12 4.32 5.36
N ASP A 124 -20.31 3.92 5.76
CA ASP A 124 -20.61 3.56 7.14
C ASP A 124 -19.84 2.32 7.62
N GLU A 125 -19.64 1.34 6.74
CA GLU A 125 -18.75 0.19 7.00
C GLU A 125 -17.31 0.65 7.26
N ALA A 126 -16.78 1.51 6.40
CA ALA A 126 -15.42 2.02 6.52
C ALA A 126 -15.22 2.87 7.79
N ILE A 127 -16.21 3.70 8.16
CA ILE A 127 -16.20 4.49 9.39
C ILE A 127 -16.16 3.57 10.63
N ARG A 128 -17.01 2.55 10.68
CA ARG A 128 -17.04 1.59 11.79
C ARG A 128 -15.74 0.82 11.90
N TRP A 129 -15.24 0.31 10.77
CA TRP A 129 -14.00 -0.45 10.73
C TRP A 129 -12.81 0.34 11.27
N ALA A 130 -12.71 1.63 10.94
CA ALA A 130 -11.61 2.48 11.38
C ALA A 130 -11.83 3.12 12.77
N GLY A 131 -12.95 2.87 13.44
CA GLY A 131 -13.26 3.46 14.74
C GLY A 131 -13.40 5.00 14.70
N LEU A 132 -13.97 5.53 13.60
CA LEU A 132 -14.06 6.98 13.35
C LEU A 132 -15.47 7.56 13.57
N GLN A 133 -16.38 6.82 14.23
CA GLN A 133 -17.78 7.25 14.42
C GLN A 133 -17.90 8.60 15.15
N HIS A 134 -17.00 8.87 16.08
CA HIS A 134 -16.99 10.08 16.92
C HIS A 134 -16.51 11.33 16.17
N VAL A 135 -15.92 11.18 14.97
CA VAL A 135 -15.33 12.29 14.20
C VAL A 135 -15.87 12.40 12.75
N VAL A 136 -17.02 11.78 12.46
CA VAL A 136 -17.56 11.66 11.08
C VAL A 136 -17.75 12.98 10.37
N ASP A 137 -18.14 14.03 11.11
CA ASP A 137 -18.41 15.37 10.59
C ASP A 137 -17.28 16.37 10.87
N VAL A 138 -16.18 15.87 11.50
CA VAL A 138 -15.02 16.71 11.84
C VAL A 138 -14.17 16.92 10.58
N PRO A 139 -13.70 18.16 10.33
CA PRO A 139 -12.76 18.40 9.23
C PRO A 139 -11.37 17.83 9.56
N PRO A 140 -10.63 17.38 8.55
CA PRO A 140 -9.35 16.67 8.74
C PRO A 140 -8.30 17.42 9.55
N GLU A 141 -8.32 18.73 9.52
CA GLU A 141 -7.38 19.60 10.26
C GLU A 141 -7.51 19.47 11.78
N ARG A 142 -8.62 18.88 12.24
CA ARG A 142 -8.89 18.63 13.67
C ARG A 142 -8.68 17.18 14.10
N LEU A 143 -8.33 16.31 13.15
CA LEU A 143 -8.04 14.91 13.45
C LEU A 143 -6.65 14.77 14.08
N SER A 144 -6.53 13.87 15.04
CA SER A 144 -5.23 13.41 15.52
C SER A 144 -4.45 12.69 14.40
N GLY A 145 -3.14 12.51 14.58
CA GLY A 145 -2.31 11.74 13.64
C GLY A 145 -2.83 10.31 13.45
N GLY A 146 -3.25 9.65 14.54
CA GLY A 146 -3.84 8.30 14.48
C GLY A 146 -5.17 8.25 13.72
N GLU A 147 -6.07 9.22 13.95
CA GLU A 147 -7.34 9.31 13.22
C GLU A 147 -7.12 9.58 11.73
N THR A 148 -6.16 10.45 11.40
CA THR A 148 -5.73 10.73 10.03
C THR A 148 -5.25 9.45 9.33
N GLN A 149 -4.42 8.67 9.99
CA GLN A 149 -3.90 7.41 9.44
C GLN A 149 -5.00 6.36 9.29
N ARG A 150 -5.88 6.20 10.30
CA ARG A 150 -7.03 5.28 10.21
C ARG A 150 -7.99 5.68 9.09
N LEU A 151 -8.22 6.98 8.89
CA LEU A 151 -9.03 7.47 7.76
C LEU A 151 -8.40 7.12 6.41
N ALA A 152 -7.08 7.26 6.26
CA ALA A 152 -6.38 6.89 5.04
C ALA A 152 -6.48 5.38 4.75
N LEU A 153 -6.32 4.52 5.77
CA LEU A 153 -6.50 3.08 5.65
C LEU A 153 -7.95 2.73 5.31
N ALA A 154 -8.93 3.39 5.94
CA ALA A 154 -10.36 3.20 5.63
C ALA A 154 -10.70 3.57 4.19
N ARG A 155 -10.12 4.67 3.67
CA ARG A 155 -10.25 5.04 2.25
C ARG A 155 -9.70 3.95 1.33
N ALA A 156 -8.50 3.46 1.62
CA ALA A 156 -7.86 2.41 0.83
C ALA A 156 -8.67 1.09 0.86
N ARG A 157 -9.17 0.71 2.05
CA ARG A 157 -10.01 -0.49 2.20
C ARG A 157 -11.32 -0.38 1.43
N ALA A 158 -11.98 0.79 1.50
CA ALA A 158 -13.28 1.03 0.85
C ALA A 158 -13.22 0.90 -0.68
N LEU A 159 -12.08 1.20 -1.31
CA LEU A 159 -11.88 1.06 -2.76
C LEU A 159 -11.85 -0.40 -3.22
N ARG A 160 -11.56 -1.36 -2.33
CA ARG A 160 -11.50 -2.81 -2.63
C ARG A 160 -10.56 -3.15 -3.80
N THR A 161 -9.43 -2.45 -3.90
CA THR A 161 -8.39 -2.77 -4.89
C THR A 161 -7.70 -4.09 -4.59
N ASP A 162 -7.10 -4.71 -5.60
CA ASP A 162 -6.40 -5.99 -5.49
C ASP A 162 -5.12 -5.88 -4.67
N VAL A 163 -4.43 -4.73 -4.77
CA VAL A 163 -3.15 -4.48 -4.13
C VAL A 163 -3.22 -3.21 -3.28
N LEU A 164 -2.73 -3.30 -2.05
CA LEU A 164 -2.50 -2.17 -1.15
C LEU A 164 -1.01 -1.96 -0.94
N LEU A 165 -0.53 -0.76 -1.22
CA LEU A 165 0.82 -0.32 -0.91
C LEU A 165 0.76 0.61 0.30
N LEU A 166 1.43 0.28 1.40
CA LEU A 166 1.45 1.06 2.64
C LEU A 166 2.86 1.56 2.91
N ASP A 167 3.03 2.87 2.97
CA ASP A 167 4.31 3.52 3.24
C ASP A 167 4.34 4.04 4.68
N GLU A 168 5.11 3.38 5.56
CA GLU A 168 5.31 3.71 6.96
C GLU A 168 3.98 3.99 7.73
N PRO A 169 3.02 3.05 7.75
CA PRO A 169 1.66 3.32 8.25
C PRO A 169 1.59 3.63 9.75
N THR A 170 2.62 3.32 10.53
CA THR A 170 2.69 3.57 11.98
C THR A 170 3.65 4.69 12.37
N SER A 171 4.27 5.36 11.39
CA SER A 171 5.24 6.41 11.68
C SER A 171 4.60 7.60 12.42
N ASN A 172 5.33 8.13 13.40
CA ASN A 172 4.91 9.29 14.20
C ASN A 172 3.61 9.11 15.00
N LEU A 173 3.18 7.87 15.25
CA LEU A 173 2.04 7.57 16.12
C LEU A 173 2.49 7.25 17.54
N ASP A 174 1.71 7.69 18.51
CA ASP A 174 1.84 7.29 19.92
C ASP A 174 1.35 5.86 20.16
N GLY A 175 1.55 5.33 21.38
CA GLY A 175 1.31 3.92 21.70
C GLY A 175 -0.07 3.42 21.30
N THR A 176 -1.13 4.04 21.77
CA THR A 176 -2.51 3.58 21.52
C THR A 176 -2.92 3.74 20.07
N ALA A 177 -2.59 4.87 19.44
CA ALA A 177 -2.89 5.09 18.03
C ALA A 177 -2.12 4.12 17.13
N ARG A 178 -0.86 3.82 17.49
CA ARG A 178 -0.02 2.83 16.79
C ARG A 178 -0.63 1.44 16.88
N GLU A 179 -1.02 0.97 18.08
CA GLU A 179 -1.67 -0.34 18.26
C GLU A 179 -2.95 -0.48 17.43
N GLN A 180 -3.79 0.55 17.38
CA GLN A 180 -4.99 0.58 16.56
C GLN A 180 -4.67 0.45 15.07
N VAL A 181 -3.65 1.15 14.56
CA VAL A 181 -3.24 1.05 13.15
C VAL A 181 -2.66 -0.34 12.85
N ILE A 182 -1.87 -0.92 13.76
CA ILE A 182 -1.34 -2.29 13.60
C ILE A 182 -2.48 -3.29 13.49
N ALA A 183 -3.51 -3.21 14.34
CA ALA A 183 -4.68 -4.08 14.28
C ALA A 183 -5.39 -3.97 12.91
N LEU A 184 -5.63 -2.75 12.42
CA LEU A 184 -6.25 -2.52 11.11
C LEU A 184 -5.40 -3.07 9.95
N VAL A 185 -4.08 -2.93 10.01
CA VAL A 185 -3.18 -3.53 9.00
C VAL A 185 -3.21 -5.05 9.05
N GLY A 186 -3.27 -5.63 10.26
CA GLY A 186 -3.46 -7.07 10.44
C GLY A 186 -4.75 -7.59 9.80
N GLU A 187 -5.86 -6.87 9.98
CA GLU A 187 -7.15 -7.19 9.34
C GLU A 187 -7.05 -7.09 7.81
N LEU A 188 -6.41 -6.04 7.27
CA LEU A 188 -6.19 -5.91 5.83
C LEU A 188 -5.37 -7.07 5.26
N ALA A 189 -4.35 -7.53 5.98
CA ALA A 189 -3.56 -8.69 5.59
C ALA A 189 -4.39 -9.99 5.56
N ALA A 190 -5.35 -10.13 6.48
CA ALA A 190 -6.24 -11.28 6.56
C ALA A 190 -7.34 -11.27 5.48
N GLU A 191 -7.63 -10.14 4.84
CA GLU A 191 -8.66 -10.03 3.78
C GLU A 191 -8.29 -10.74 2.46
N GLY A 192 -7.10 -11.32 2.35
CA GLY A 192 -6.68 -12.08 1.18
C GLY A 192 -6.28 -11.26 -0.04
N ARG A 193 -6.10 -9.93 0.10
CA ARG A 193 -5.51 -9.07 -0.94
C ARG A 193 -3.98 -9.14 -0.91
N ALA A 194 -3.33 -8.64 -1.94
CA ALA A 194 -1.91 -8.41 -1.88
C ALA A 194 -1.62 -7.14 -1.08
N LEU A 195 -0.75 -7.25 -0.08
CA LEU A 195 -0.32 -6.15 0.76
C LEU A 195 1.20 -6.01 0.67
N LEU A 196 1.68 -4.85 0.23
CA LEU A 196 3.10 -4.54 0.21
C LEU A 196 3.34 -3.32 1.10
N MET A 197 4.11 -3.50 2.16
CA MET A 197 4.37 -2.46 3.16
C MET A 197 5.85 -2.09 3.20
N VAL A 198 6.12 -0.82 3.44
CA VAL A 198 7.41 -0.35 3.95
C VAL A 198 7.18 0.06 5.39
N CYS A 199 7.90 -0.52 6.33
CA CYS A 199 7.85 -0.11 7.73
C CYS A 199 9.10 -0.51 8.49
N HIS A 200 9.33 0.16 9.64
CA HIS A 200 10.35 -0.16 10.63
C HIS A 200 9.75 -0.74 11.91
N ASP A 201 8.45 -0.85 11.98
CA ASP A 201 7.70 -1.33 13.12
C ASP A 201 7.84 -2.84 13.30
N ARG A 202 8.39 -3.26 14.43
CA ARG A 202 8.67 -4.68 14.71
C ARG A 202 7.40 -5.53 14.81
N GLU A 203 6.29 -4.97 15.26
CA GLU A 203 5.03 -5.70 15.37
C GLU A 203 4.45 -5.97 13.99
N LEU A 204 4.43 -4.95 13.10
CA LEU A 204 4.01 -5.13 11.70
C LEU A 204 4.92 -6.12 10.95
N ILE A 205 6.24 -6.03 11.18
CA ILE A 205 7.22 -6.94 10.58
C ILE A 205 7.00 -8.39 11.05
N ASN A 206 6.49 -8.60 12.25
CA ASN A 206 6.29 -9.91 12.86
C ASN A 206 4.83 -10.40 12.82
N LEU A 207 3.93 -9.70 12.12
CA LEU A 207 2.56 -10.17 11.95
C LEU A 207 2.56 -11.58 11.32
N PRO A 208 1.71 -12.49 11.79
CA PRO A 208 1.56 -13.82 11.20
C PRO A 208 1.25 -13.75 9.70
N GLY A 209 1.88 -14.60 8.90
CA GLY A 209 1.66 -14.67 7.45
C GLY A 209 2.31 -13.54 6.64
N VAL A 210 3.05 -12.62 7.26
CA VAL A 210 3.77 -11.56 6.56
C VAL A 210 5.16 -12.03 6.15
N ALA A 211 5.44 -12.00 4.85
CA ALA A 211 6.76 -12.27 4.30
C ALA A 211 7.67 -11.03 4.43
N ARG A 212 8.97 -11.27 4.61
CA ARG A 212 9.96 -10.17 4.72
C ARG A 212 10.82 -10.13 3.47
N TRP A 213 10.88 -8.95 2.87
CA TRP A 213 11.84 -8.63 1.83
C TRP A 213 12.82 -7.60 2.34
N LYS A 214 14.07 -7.73 1.99
CA LYS A 214 15.11 -6.77 2.37
C LYS A 214 15.62 -6.05 1.12
N LEU A 215 15.48 -4.74 1.10
CA LEU A 215 16.11 -3.91 0.10
C LEU A 215 17.48 -3.46 0.63
N GLU A 216 18.55 -3.94 0.02
CA GLU A 216 19.91 -3.61 0.40
C GLU A 216 20.67 -2.94 -0.75
N SER A 217 21.62 -2.08 -0.41
CA SER A 217 22.57 -1.55 -1.38
C SER A 217 23.80 -2.45 -1.38
N VAL A 218 24.05 -3.13 -2.48
CA VAL A 218 25.25 -3.94 -2.71
C VAL A 218 26.07 -3.25 -3.79
N ASP A 219 27.33 -2.94 -3.51
CA ASP A 219 28.24 -2.23 -4.43
C ASP A 219 27.65 -0.94 -5.03
N GLY A 220 26.90 -0.18 -4.22
CA GLY A 220 26.21 1.03 -4.67
C GLY A 220 24.94 0.78 -5.48
N GLN A 221 24.53 -0.47 -5.67
CA GLN A 221 23.29 -0.88 -6.30
C GLN A 221 22.33 -1.49 -5.28
N GLY A 222 21.10 -0.99 -5.25
CA GLY A 222 20.04 -1.58 -4.43
C GLY A 222 19.56 -2.89 -5.05
N ARG A 223 19.64 -3.97 -4.29
CA ARG A 223 19.08 -5.28 -4.64
C ARG A 223 17.97 -5.64 -3.68
N LEU A 224 16.89 -6.22 -4.20
CA LEU A 224 15.84 -6.79 -3.39
C LEU A 224 16.21 -8.24 -3.07
N GLU A 225 16.60 -8.49 -1.82
CA GLU A 225 16.73 -9.85 -1.32
C GLU A 225 15.42 -10.30 -0.69
N ILE A 226 14.89 -11.41 -1.21
CA ILE A 226 13.72 -12.08 -0.63
C ILE A 226 14.24 -13.05 0.42
N ARG A 227 14.27 -12.66 1.67
CA ARG A 227 14.49 -13.59 2.78
C ARG A 227 13.13 -14.16 3.18
N GLY A 228 12.75 -15.27 2.52
CA GLY A 228 11.55 -16.00 2.89
C GLY A 228 11.70 -16.56 4.31
N HIS A 229 10.98 -15.98 5.28
CA HIS A 229 10.44 -16.76 6.38
C HIS A 229 8.97 -16.98 6.03
N HIS A 230 8.69 -18.10 5.37
CA HIS A 230 7.38 -18.71 5.52
C HIS A 230 7.37 -19.19 6.97
N ALA A 231 6.68 -18.49 7.87
CA ALA A 231 6.28 -19.06 9.12
C ALA A 231 5.36 -20.25 8.78
N ALA A 232 5.77 -21.41 9.22
CA ALA A 232 5.00 -22.66 9.13
C ALA A 232 3.69 -22.55 9.93
#